data_07f21d7896c6a7a4b67674d5a338e2bb
#
_entry.id   07f21d7896c6a7a4b67674d5a338e2bb
#
_cell.length_a   1.000
_cell.length_b   1.000
_cell.length_c   1.000
_cell.angle_alpha   90.00
_cell.angle_beta   90.00
_cell.angle_gamma   90.00
#
_symmetry.space_group_name_H-M   'P 1'
#
loop_
_entity.id
_entity.type
_entity.pdbx_description
1 polymer ?
#
loop_
_entity_poly.entity_id
_entity_poly.type
_entity_poly.pdbx_seq_one_letter_code
_entity_poly.pdbx_strand_id
1 'polypeptide(L)'
;MKKKWGKLVALVTGVIMTGSLIAGCGATQNSNEILIGANYELTGNIANFGKQAVNGINLAFKQVNEQGGVNGKKIKLIVADNKSEASEAAAAVTKLITTDKCKLVFGAVSSSNVLAAVPIAEANKIPLVTATATNPKVTVENGQVKPYTFRTCFIDPFQGKIMSEFATKSLNAKTAVVYADSSSDYSKGLAKIFAENFTKNGGTVLSQEAFLQRDQDFKATLTKIKALNPDVIFIPAYYEEVGKIVKQARELGIKAQLLGTDGWDDPKIVDVAGAEALEGAFFSNHYSPQDTDPNVVSFVEAYRKEYNQEPSALAVLGYDAALVVVDALKRAGSDDPEKIRQALEETKDLQITVGKISLDKNHNPIKSAVVIEMKNGKQVFKEKINPQEM
;
A
#
# COMPACT_ATOMS: atom_id res chain seq x y z
N MET A 1 5.93 -15.72 98.88
CA MET A 1 7.24 -16.15 99.46
C MET A 1 8.24 -16.35 98.37
N LYS A 2 9.44 -15.69 98.49
CA LYS A 2 10.73 -15.90 97.82
C LYS A 2 10.77 -15.64 96.31
N LYS A 3 11.20 -14.43 95.82
CA LYS A 3 12.57 -13.96 95.58
C LYS A 3 13.48 -14.96 94.82
N LYS A 4 13.91 -14.59 93.59
CA LYS A 4 15.31 -14.37 93.29
C LYS A 4 15.56 -13.78 91.92
N TRP A 5 16.27 -12.79 91.88
CA TRP A 5 17.08 -12.02 90.97
C TRP A 5 18.01 -12.82 90.08
N GLY A 6 18.30 -12.33 88.92
CA GLY A 6 19.43 -12.82 88.10
C GLY A 6 19.58 -12.10 86.75
N LYS A 7 20.24 -10.98 86.79
CA LYS A 7 21.25 -10.44 85.88
C LYS A 7 20.95 -10.18 84.41
N LEU A 8 21.04 -8.90 84.09
CA LEU A 8 21.30 -8.29 82.78
C LEU A 8 22.46 -8.94 82.03
N VAL A 9 22.26 -9.21 80.68
CA VAL A 9 23.33 -9.11 79.72
C VAL A 9 22.74 -8.41 78.50
N ALA A 10 23.26 -7.22 78.18
CA ALA A 10 22.97 -6.47 77.00
C ALA A 10 23.69 -7.11 75.78
N LEU A 11 23.00 -7.47 74.77
CA LEU A 11 23.56 -7.78 73.43
C LEU A 11 22.98 -6.81 72.45
N VAL A 12 23.79 -5.92 71.95
CA VAL A 12 23.59 -5.01 70.84
C VAL A 12 23.63 -5.86 69.58
N THR A 13 22.48 -6.03 68.87
CA THR A 13 22.46 -6.64 67.53
C THR A 13 21.96 -5.60 66.58
N GLY A 14 22.86 -5.21 65.66
CA GLY A 14 22.61 -4.22 64.64
C GLY A 14 21.50 -4.64 63.65
N VAL A 15 20.61 -3.72 63.42
CA VAL A 15 19.57 -3.81 62.35
C VAL A 15 20.28 -3.55 61.03
N ILE A 16 20.51 -4.62 60.27
CA ILE A 16 20.86 -4.51 58.85
C ILE A 16 19.54 -4.26 58.09
N MET A 17 19.30 -3.00 57.67
CA MET A 17 18.28 -2.65 56.69
C MET A 17 18.73 -3.20 55.32
N THR A 18 18.24 -4.35 54.94
CA THR A 18 18.24 -4.80 53.54
C THR A 18 17.21 -3.99 52.78
N GLY A 19 17.71 -2.96 52.09
CA GLY A 19 16.92 -2.23 51.09
C GLY A 19 16.55 -3.18 49.93
N SER A 20 15.30 -3.61 49.89
CA SER A 20 14.73 -4.29 48.72
C SER A 20 14.69 -3.28 47.58
N LEU A 21 15.66 -3.35 46.68
CA LEU A 21 15.57 -2.78 45.34
C LEU A 21 14.38 -3.46 44.62
N ILE A 22 13.27 -2.76 44.58
CA ILE A 22 12.19 -3.09 43.63
C ILE A 22 12.78 -2.83 42.23
N ALA A 23 13.32 -3.88 41.63
CA ALA A 23 13.60 -3.88 40.19
C ALA A 23 12.25 -3.80 39.48
N GLY A 24 11.85 -2.58 39.14
CA GLY A 24 10.76 -2.37 38.19
C GLY A 24 11.12 -3.11 36.90
N CYS A 25 10.36 -4.12 36.53
CA CYS A 25 10.34 -4.67 35.19
C CYS A 25 9.84 -3.60 34.22
N GLY A 26 10.64 -2.60 33.95
CA GLY A 26 10.59 -1.86 32.71
C GLY A 26 11.02 -2.87 31.64
N ALA A 27 10.13 -3.21 30.70
CA ALA A 27 10.51 -3.94 29.51
C ALA A 27 11.68 -3.18 28.89
N THR A 28 12.87 -3.70 29.02
CA THR A 28 14.07 -3.19 28.36
C THR A 28 13.80 -3.28 26.87
N GLN A 29 13.54 -2.14 26.24
CA GLN A 29 13.49 -2.02 24.79
C GLN A 29 14.82 -2.58 24.29
N ASN A 30 14.74 -3.66 23.51
CA ASN A 30 15.93 -4.37 23.07
C ASN A 30 16.73 -3.39 22.19
N SER A 31 17.84 -2.87 22.69
CA SER A 31 18.65 -1.84 22.04
C SER A 31 19.19 -2.27 20.65
N ASN A 32 19.03 -3.55 20.32
CA ASN A 32 19.49 -4.19 19.10
C ASN A 32 18.43 -4.31 17.99
N GLU A 33 17.23 -3.77 18.18
CA GLU A 33 16.15 -3.85 17.16
C GLU A 33 15.68 -2.45 16.77
N ILE A 34 15.37 -2.27 15.48
CA ILE A 34 14.65 -1.12 14.95
C ILE A 34 13.21 -1.55 14.76
N LEU A 35 12.27 -0.94 15.49
CA LEU A 35 10.85 -1.27 15.42
C LEU A 35 10.18 -0.47 14.31
N ILE A 36 9.66 -1.15 13.30
CA ILE A 36 8.91 -0.58 12.18
C ILE A 36 7.48 -1.09 12.23
N GLY A 37 6.50 -0.19 12.14
CA GLY A 37 5.09 -0.54 12.10
C GLY A 37 4.62 -0.89 10.68
N ALA A 38 3.60 -1.73 10.59
CA ALA A 38 2.89 -2.03 9.34
C ALA A 38 1.38 -2.02 9.62
N ASN A 39 0.70 -1.01 9.11
CA ASN A 39 -0.74 -0.82 9.20
C ASN A 39 -1.35 -1.28 7.86
N TYR A 40 -1.86 -2.50 7.79
CA TYR A 40 -2.34 -3.08 6.54
C TYR A 40 -3.69 -3.78 6.69
N GLU A 41 -4.39 -3.91 5.56
CA GLU A 41 -5.63 -4.65 5.38
C GLU A 41 -5.35 -6.15 5.39
N LEU A 42 -5.38 -6.82 6.55
CA LEU A 42 -5.15 -8.27 6.67
C LEU A 42 -6.46 -9.06 6.73
N THR A 43 -7.55 -8.38 7.06
CA THR A 43 -8.92 -8.87 6.98
C THR A 43 -9.80 -7.83 6.26
N GLY A 44 -11.04 -8.21 5.92
CA GLY A 44 -11.97 -7.33 5.19
C GLY A 44 -11.82 -7.41 3.67
N ASN A 45 -12.36 -6.40 2.98
CA ASN A 45 -12.64 -6.43 1.55
C ASN A 45 -11.40 -6.57 0.65
N ILE A 46 -10.27 -5.95 1.02
CA ILE A 46 -9.04 -5.99 0.24
C ILE A 46 -7.89 -6.70 0.98
N ALA A 47 -8.23 -7.66 1.83
CA ALA A 47 -7.25 -8.37 2.68
C ALA A 47 -6.12 -9.04 1.90
N ASN A 48 -6.38 -9.48 0.68
CA ASN A 48 -5.36 -10.15 -0.13
C ASN A 48 -4.23 -9.18 -0.50
N PHE A 49 -4.58 -7.94 -0.82
CA PHE A 49 -3.62 -6.88 -1.10
C PHE A 49 -2.68 -6.60 0.08
N GLY A 50 -3.27 -6.42 1.28
CA GLY A 50 -2.48 -6.14 2.48
C GLY A 50 -1.52 -7.28 2.83
N LYS A 51 -1.98 -8.53 2.73
CA LYS A 51 -1.14 -9.71 2.96
C LYS A 51 0.04 -9.77 2.01
N GLN A 52 -0.18 -9.49 0.72
CA GLN A 52 0.89 -9.51 -0.28
C GLN A 52 1.90 -8.38 -0.06
N ALA A 53 1.44 -7.16 0.27
CA ALA A 53 2.32 -6.05 0.60
C ALA A 53 3.20 -6.35 1.84
N VAL A 54 2.59 -6.89 2.90
CA VAL A 54 3.32 -7.31 4.12
C VAL A 54 4.32 -8.42 3.83
N ASN A 55 3.98 -9.37 2.96
CA ASN A 55 4.91 -10.42 2.52
C ASN A 55 6.13 -9.81 1.81
N GLY A 56 5.91 -8.84 0.91
CA GLY A 56 7.00 -8.13 0.25
C GLY A 56 7.94 -7.43 1.24
N ILE A 57 7.36 -6.68 2.19
CA ILE A 57 8.13 -6.00 3.25
C ILE A 57 8.93 -7.02 4.09
N ASN A 58 8.29 -8.10 4.52
CA ASN A 58 8.94 -9.14 5.32
C ASN A 58 10.09 -9.81 4.57
N LEU A 59 9.94 -10.07 3.26
CA LEU A 59 11.00 -10.66 2.44
C LEU A 59 12.23 -9.74 2.41
N ALA A 60 12.03 -8.44 2.16
CA ALA A 60 13.14 -7.48 2.16
C ALA A 60 13.83 -7.40 3.53
N PHE A 61 13.06 -7.29 4.60
CA PHE A 61 13.63 -7.21 5.96
C PHE A 61 14.33 -8.50 6.39
N LYS A 62 13.80 -9.67 5.99
CA LYS A 62 14.47 -10.96 6.21
C LYS A 62 15.85 -10.97 5.55
N GLN A 63 15.93 -10.62 4.27
CA GLN A 63 17.20 -10.59 3.53
C GLN A 63 18.21 -9.61 4.14
N VAL A 64 17.76 -8.41 4.53
CA VAL A 64 18.62 -7.42 5.20
C VAL A 64 19.09 -7.93 6.57
N ASN A 65 18.20 -8.55 7.33
CA ASN A 65 18.53 -9.08 8.64
C ASN A 65 19.51 -10.27 8.58
N GLU A 66 19.42 -11.11 7.55
CA GLU A 66 20.38 -12.20 7.29
C GLU A 66 21.78 -11.65 7.00
N GLN A 67 21.89 -10.46 6.38
CA GLN A 67 23.12 -9.75 6.10
C GLN A 67 23.66 -8.93 7.30
N GLY A 68 23.06 -9.04 8.48
CA GLY A 68 23.52 -8.33 9.70
C GLY A 68 22.63 -7.15 10.11
N GLY A 69 21.56 -6.85 9.39
CA GLY A 69 20.63 -5.76 9.69
C GLY A 69 21.11 -4.39 9.18
N VAL A 70 20.66 -3.34 9.81
CA VAL A 70 21.00 -1.96 9.48
C VAL A 70 21.76 -1.35 10.66
N ASN A 71 22.95 -0.84 10.41
CA ASN A 71 23.84 -0.24 11.42
C ASN A 71 24.03 -1.15 12.66
N GLY A 72 24.14 -2.49 12.44
CA GLY A 72 24.29 -3.50 13.48
C GLY A 72 23.02 -3.85 14.24
N LYS A 73 21.86 -3.29 13.89
CA LYS A 73 20.55 -3.59 14.48
C LYS A 73 19.69 -4.41 13.52
N LYS A 74 18.91 -5.36 14.05
CA LYS A 74 17.90 -6.08 13.27
C LYS A 74 16.65 -5.20 13.10
N ILE A 75 15.98 -5.29 11.95
CA ILE A 75 14.70 -4.65 11.74
C ILE A 75 13.61 -5.63 12.17
N LYS A 76 12.66 -5.16 12.98
CA LYS A 76 11.49 -5.91 13.41
C LYS A 76 10.22 -5.24 12.93
N LEU A 77 9.44 -5.96 12.13
CA LEU A 77 8.13 -5.50 11.66
C LEU A 77 7.05 -5.84 12.69
N ILE A 78 6.30 -4.83 13.12
CA ILE A 78 5.12 -4.99 13.98
C ILE A 78 3.89 -4.74 13.12
N VAL A 79 3.12 -5.79 12.89
CA VAL A 79 1.98 -5.74 11.96
C VAL A 79 0.68 -5.52 12.73
N ALA A 80 -0.15 -4.59 12.25
CA ALA A 80 -1.48 -4.32 12.75
C ALA A 80 -2.50 -4.43 11.61
N ASP A 81 -3.58 -5.16 11.85
CA ASP A 81 -4.69 -5.30 10.92
C ASP A 81 -5.65 -4.12 11.04
N ASN A 82 -5.88 -3.39 9.95
CA ASN A 82 -6.85 -2.30 9.89
C ASN A 82 -8.24 -2.73 9.36
N LYS A 83 -8.43 -4.01 9.13
CA LYS A 83 -9.70 -4.63 8.72
C LYS A 83 -10.34 -4.03 7.44
N SER A 84 -9.56 -3.37 6.63
CA SER A 84 -10.00 -2.60 5.45
C SER A 84 -10.95 -1.44 5.81
N GLU A 85 -10.81 -0.84 7.00
CA GLU A 85 -11.65 0.24 7.51
C GLU A 85 -10.80 1.45 7.92
N ALA A 86 -11.22 2.66 7.51
CA ALA A 86 -10.47 3.90 7.77
C ALA A 86 -10.30 4.20 9.29
N SER A 87 -11.33 3.95 10.10
CA SER A 87 -11.28 4.14 11.55
C SER A 87 -10.31 3.17 12.22
N GLU A 88 -10.26 1.93 11.77
CA GLU A 88 -9.32 0.92 12.27
C GLU A 88 -7.89 1.24 11.83
N ALA A 89 -7.70 1.79 10.62
CA ALA A 89 -6.38 2.26 10.17
C ALA A 89 -5.83 3.38 11.05
N ALA A 90 -6.65 4.33 11.44
CA ALA A 90 -6.29 5.38 12.39
C ALA A 90 -5.94 4.79 13.78
N ALA A 91 -6.73 3.87 14.29
CA ALA A 91 -6.48 3.19 15.57
C ALA A 91 -5.18 2.37 15.54
N ALA A 92 -4.94 1.63 14.45
CA ALA A 92 -3.74 0.82 14.25
C ALA A 92 -2.47 1.69 14.25
N VAL A 93 -2.45 2.80 13.51
CA VAL A 93 -1.30 3.73 13.51
C VAL A 93 -1.08 4.34 14.89
N THR A 94 -2.16 4.75 15.57
CA THR A 94 -2.05 5.26 16.94
C THR A 94 -1.36 4.25 17.85
N LYS A 95 -1.79 2.99 17.82
CA LYS A 95 -1.19 1.91 18.61
C LYS A 95 0.29 1.69 18.26
N LEU A 96 0.62 1.57 16.98
CA LEU A 96 1.98 1.35 16.50
C LEU A 96 2.94 2.45 16.98
N ILE A 97 2.49 3.71 16.97
CA ILE A 97 3.30 4.86 17.39
C ILE A 97 3.36 4.97 18.92
N THR A 98 2.20 4.98 19.58
CA THR A 98 2.13 5.36 20.99
C THR A 98 2.41 4.21 21.95
N THR A 99 2.05 2.98 21.59
CA THR A 99 2.20 1.78 22.41
C THR A 99 3.42 0.98 21.99
N ASP A 100 3.50 0.64 20.70
CA ASP A 100 4.55 -0.24 20.18
C ASP A 100 5.86 0.51 19.89
N LYS A 101 5.85 1.87 19.95
CA LYS A 101 7.02 2.75 19.80
C LYS A 101 7.77 2.60 18.49
N CYS A 102 7.05 2.29 17.42
CA CYS A 102 7.61 2.20 16.08
C CYS A 102 8.22 3.54 15.64
N LYS A 103 9.34 3.48 14.94
CA LYS A 103 10.12 4.63 14.47
C LYS A 103 9.71 5.13 13.09
N LEU A 104 8.98 4.30 12.37
CA LEU A 104 8.37 4.52 11.08
C LEU A 104 7.18 3.57 10.96
N VAL A 105 6.15 3.95 10.19
CA VAL A 105 5.00 3.10 9.90
C VAL A 105 4.83 2.96 8.39
N PHE A 106 4.69 1.73 7.92
CA PHE A 106 4.20 1.43 6.58
C PHE A 106 2.68 1.38 6.53
N GLY A 107 2.14 1.71 5.37
CA GLY A 107 0.75 1.40 5.03
C GLY A 107 -0.14 2.65 4.93
N ALA A 108 -1.37 2.45 4.68
CA ALA A 108 -2.08 1.23 4.37
C ALA A 108 -2.06 0.94 2.85
N VAL A 109 -2.86 -0.03 2.37
CA VAL A 109 -3.03 -0.24 0.92
C VAL A 109 -3.93 0.85 0.34
N SER A 110 -5.16 0.97 0.84
CA SER A 110 -6.13 1.90 0.26
C SER A 110 -5.84 3.35 0.61
N SER A 111 -6.08 4.24 -0.36
CA SER A 111 -5.89 5.68 -0.14
C SER A 111 -6.73 6.22 1.01
N SER A 112 -7.98 5.78 1.17
CA SER A 112 -8.85 6.23 2.26
C SER A 112 -8.29 5.85 3.64
N ASN A 113 -7.73 4.63 3.79
CA ASN A 113 -7.11 4.19 5.03
C ASN A 113 -5.81 4.95 5.34
N VAL A 114 -5.00 5.24 4.30
CA VAL A 114 -3.80 6.07 4.46
C VAL A 114 -4.19 7.50 4.87
N LEU A 115 -5.17 8.10 4.21
CA LEU A 115 -5.66 9.45 4.55
C LEU A 115 -6.15 9.55 6.00
N ALA A 116 -6.76 8.50 6.54
CA ALA A 116 -7.15 8.44 7.95
C ALA A 116 -5.95 8.29 8.92
N ALA A 117 -4.86 7.65 8.49
CA ALA A 117 -3.65 7.43 9.28
C ALA A 117 -2.71 8.65 9.29
N VAL A 118 -2.65 9.39 8.19
CA VAL A 118 -1.72 10.51 7.97
C VAL A 118 -1.75 11.56 9.08
N PRO A 119 -2.90 12.10 9.53
CA PRO A 119 -2.92 13.13 10.57
C PRO A 119 -2.26 12.68 11.88
N ILE A 120 -2.32 11.40 12.18
CA ILE A 120 -1.75 10.80 13.39
C ILE A 120 -0.23 10.72 13.27
N ALA A 121 0.28 10.25 12.13
CA ALA A 121 1.71 10.18 11.84
C ALA A 121 2.35 11.59 11.86
N GLU A 122 1.73 12.56 11.18
CA GLU A 122 2.16 13.96 11.14
C GLU A 122 2.20 14.59 12.55
N ALA A 123 1.14 14.44 13.35
CA ALA A 123 1.07 15.00 14.70
C ALA A 123 2.13 14.42 15.65
N ASN A 124 2.51 13.16 15.45
CA ASN A 124 3.53 12.47 16.25
C ASN A 124 4.94 12.59 15.65
N LYS A 125 5.09 13.22 14.48
CA LYS A 125 6.37 13.35 13.75
C LYS A 125 7.04 12.00 13.51
N ILE A 126 6.24 11.00 13.12
CA ILE A 126 6.70 9.67 12.75
C ILE A 126 6.52 9.49 11.24
N PRO A 127 7.58 9.15 10.48
CA PRO A 127 7.45 8.90 9.06
C PRO A 127 6.42 7.82 8.75
N LEU A 128 5.50 8.12 7.81
CA LEU A 128 4.57 7.17 7.24
C LEU A 128 4.93 6.98 5.76
N VAL A 129 5.20 5.74 5.37
CA VAL A 129 5.53 5.39 3.99
C VAL A 129 4.44 4.48 3.44
N THR A 130 3.71 4.95 2.42
CA THR A 130 2.79 4.06 1.71
C THR A 130 3.44 3.51 0.44
N ALA A 131 3.31 2.20 0.27
CA ALA A 131 3.79 1.50 -0.93
C ALA A 131 2.80 1.60 -2.11
N THR A 132 1.52 1.84 -1.83
CA THR A 132 0.43 1.52 -2.76
C THR A 132 -0.64 2.61 -2.90
N ALA A 133 -0.81 3.50 -1.92
CA ALA A 133 -1.85 4.52 -1.96
C ALA A 133 -1.50 5.64 -2.94
N THR A 134 -2.21 5.70 -4.04
CA THR A 134 -1.92 6.54 -5.21
C THR A 134 -2.60 7.91 -5.20
N ASN A 135 -3.58 8.15 -4.32
CA ASN A 135 -4.30 9.43 -4.28
C ASN A 135 -3.36 10.60 -3.95
N PRO A 136 -3.38 11.70 -4.73
CA PRO A 136 -2.49 12.85 -4.52
C PRO A 136 -2.54 13.46 -3.12
N LYS A 137 -3.72 13.44 -2.48
CA LYS A 137 -3.93 14.01 -1.13
C LYS A 137 -3.13 13.30 -0.04
N VAL A 138 -2.59 12.13 -0.31
CA VAL A 138 -1.76 11.37 0.64
C VAL A 138 -0.55 12.18 1.06
N THR A 139 0.19 12.74 0.12
CA THR A 139 1.41 13.51 0.39
C THR A 139 1.23 15.03 0.30
N VAL A 140 0.27 15.50 -0.49
CA VAL A 140 0.00 16.94 -0.69
C VAL A 140 -1.48 17.23 -0.55
N GLU A 141 -1.83 18.19 0.31
CA GLU A 141 -3.21 18.63 0.45
C GLU A 141 -3.26 20.16 0.50
N ASN A 142 -4.18 20.75 -0.28
CA ASN A 142 -4.31 22.22 -0.43
C ASN A 142 -2.99 22.91 -0.82
N GLY A 143 -2.15 22.26 -1.62
CA GLY A 143 -0.85 22.77 -2.04
C GLY A 143 0.26 22.66 -0.98
N GLN A 144 -0.03 22.08 0.17
CA GLN A 144 0.95 21.88 1.25
C GLN A 144 1.41 20.43 1.31
N VAL A 145 2.72 20.22 1.29
CA VAL A 145 3.35 18.93 1.48
C VAL A 145 3.23 18.49 2.93
N LYS A 146 2.89 17.22 3.15
CA LYS A 146 2.86 16.60 4.47
C LYS A 146 4.26 16.11 4.83
N PRO A 147 4.96 16.74 5.81
CA PRO A 147 6.40 16.55 6.00
C PRO A 147 6.81 15.13 6.40
N TYR A 148 5.94 14.37 7.05
CA TYR A 148 6.25 13.01 7.51
C TYR A 148 5.59 11.91 6.66
N THR A 149 4.97 12.27 5.53
CA THR A 149 4.25 11.30 4.69
C THR A 149 4.92 11.15 3.33
N PHE A 150 5.27 9.92 2.97
CA PHE A 150 5.98 9.54 1.76
C PHE A 150 5.24 8.44 1.01
N ARG A 151 5.47 8.34 -0.31
CA ARG A 151 5.00 7.22 -1.11
C ARG A 151 6.08 6.66 -2.03
N THR A 152 5.95 5.40 -2.39
CA THR A 152 6.86 4.73 -3.33
C THR A 152 6.16 4.20 -4.59
N CYS A 153 4.84 4.37 -4.70
CA CYS A 153 4.05 4.11 -5.91
C CYS A 153 3.86 5.37 -6.76
N PHE A 154 3.45 5.23 -8.02
CA PHE A 154 3.02 6.37 -8.85
C PHE A 154 1.73 6.99 -8.29
N ILE A 155 1.23 8.06 -8.93
CA ILE A 155 0.04 8.79 -8.47
C ILE A 155 -1.14 8.67 -9.46
N ASP A 156 -2.37 8.83 -8.94
CA ASP A 156 -3.61 8.75 -9.74
C ASP A 156 -3.64 9.68 -10.97
N PRO A 157 -3.12 10.94 -10.92
CA PRO A 157 -3.05 11.77 -12.12
C PRO A 157 -2.30 11.12 -13.27
N PHE A 158 -1.24 10.38 -12.98
CA PHE A 158 -0.46 9.67 -13.97
C PHE A 158 -1.24 8.48 -14.54
N GLN A 159 -1.75 7.58 -13.69
CA GLN A 159 -2.45 6.40 -14.20
C GLN A 159 -3.79 6.73 -14.87
N GLY A 160 -4.54 7.71 -14.37
CA GLY A 160 -5.80 8.14 -15.01
C GLY A 160 -5.56 8.78 -16.39
N LYS A 161 -4.47 9.54 -16.56
CA LYS A 161 -4.04 10.05 -17.86
C LYS A 161 -3.65 8.91 -18.80
N ILE A 162 -2.82 7.95 -18.36
CA ILE A 162 -2.43 6.77 -19.13
C ILE A 162 -3.65 6.04 -19.66
N MET A 163 -4.60 5.70 -18.80
CA MET A 163 -5.77 4.91 -19.20
C MET A 163 -6.69 5.69 -20.13
N SER A 164 -6.80 7.01 -20.00
CA SER A 164 -7.56 7.83 -20.94
C SER A 164 -6.89 7.92 -22.31
N GLU A 165 -5.56 8.03 -22.35
CA GLU A 165 -4.79 8.01 -23.61
C GLU A 165 -4.82 6.63 -24.28
N PHE A 166 -4.65 5.56 -23.50
CA PHE A 166 -4.79 4.19 -24.00
C PHE A 166 -6.18 3.97 -24.62
N ALA A 167 -7.25 4.41 -23.96
CA ALA A 167 -8.60 4.33 -24.48
C ALA A 167 -8.76 5.06 -25.82
N THR A 168 -8.28 6.30 -25.92
CA THR A 168 -8.46 7.14 -27.11
C THR A 168 -7.52 6.79 -28.26
N LYS A 169 -6.24 6.48 -27.95
CA LYS A 169 -5.19 6.26 -28.96
C LYS A 169 -5.05 4.79 -29.35
N SER A 170 -4.97 3.87 -28.37
CA SER A 170 -4.72 2.45 -28.63
C SER A 170 -6.01 1.69 -28.96
N LEU A 171 -7.12 2.02 -28.30
CA LEU A 171 -8.44 1.39 -28.57
C LEU A 171 -9.32 2.20 -29.53
N ASN A 172 -8.93 3.42 -29.91
CA ASN A 172 -9.70 4.34 -30.74
C ASN A 172 -11.11 4.64 -30.19
N ALA A 173 -11.31 4.53 -28.88
CA ALA A 173 -12.58 4.78 -28.21
C ALA A 173 -13.02 6.24 -28.35
N LYS A 174 -14.29 6.47 -28.66
CA LYS A 174 -14.93 7.79 -28.77
C LYS A 174 -15.85 8.06 -27.59
N THR A 175 -16.40 7.02 -27.01
CA THR A 175 -17.38 7.11 -25.92
C THR A 175 -16.95 6.27 -24.72
N ALA A 176 -17.17 6.82 -23.53
CA ALA A 176 -16.85 6.12 -22.28
C ALA A 176 -18.00 6.26 -21.27
N VAL A 177 -18.15 5.25 -20.44
CA VAL A 177 -18.83 5.36 -19.15
C VAL A 177 -17.81 5.16 -18.05
N VAL A 178 -17.89 5.97 -16.99
CA VAL A 178 -17.11 5.79 -15.77
C VAL A 178 -18.02 5.15 -14.72
N TYR A 179 -17.58 4.05 -14.11
CA TYR A 179 -18.36 3.37 -13.07
C TYR A 179 -17.48 3.19 -11.83
N ALA A 180 -17.72 4.02 -10.81
CA ALA A 180 -16.80 4.23 -9.70
C ALA A 180 -17.39 3.91 -8.33
N ASP A 181 -16.55 3.49 -7.38
CA ASP A 181 -16.89 3.37 -5.98
C ASP A 181 -16.93 4.76 -5.32
N SER A 182 -18.13 5.23 -4.95
CA SER A 182 -18.33 6.54 -4.32
C SER A 182 -17.88 6.60 -2.87
N SER A 183 -17.62 5.48 -2.23
CA SER A 183 -17.08 5.42 -0.87
C SER A 183 -15.54 5.48 -0.82
N SER A 184 -14.85 5.30 -1.95
CA SER A 184 -13.40 5.26 -2.06
C SER A 184 -12.80 6.57 -2.59
N ASP A 185 -11.84 7.16 -1.85
CA ASP A 185 -11.11 8.35 -2.31
C ASP A 185 -10.21 8.06 -3.51
N TYR A 186 -9.67 6.84 -3.63
CA TYR A 186 -8.96 6.34 -4.78
C TYR A 186 -9.86 6.32 -6.02
N SER A 187 -11.00 5.67 -5.94
CA SER A 187 -11.93 5.50 -7.05
C SER A 187 -12.50 6.83 -7.56
N LYS A 188 -12.94 7.70 -6.62
CA LYS A 188 -13.44 9.07 -6.95
C LYS A 188 -12.36 9.92 -7.63
N GLY A 189 -11.13 9.87 -7.12
CA GLY A 189 -10.01 10.62 -7.69
C GLY A 189 -9.73 10.21 -9.14
N LEU A 190 -9.58 8.92 -9.37
CA LEU A 190 -9.32 8.36 -10.70
C LEU A 190 -10.47 8.57 -11.69
N ALA A 191 -11.71 8.40 -11.24
CA ALA A 191 -12.90 8.65 -12.07
C ALA A 191 -12.89 10.07 -12.64
N LYS A 192 -12.60 11.06 -11.79
CA LYS A 192 -12.49 12.46 -12.19
C LYS A 192 -11.37 12.66 -13.21
N ILE A 193 -10.17 12.17 -12.90
CA ILE A 193 -8.98 12.37 -13.74
C ILE A 193 -9.16 11.70 -15.11
N PHE A 194 -9.69 10.48 -15.15
CA PHE A 194 -9.97 9.80 -16.42
C PHE A 194 -10.98 10.59 -17.25
N ALA A 195 -12.11 10.99 -16.66
CA ALA A 195 -13.16 11.71 -17.37
C ALA A 195 -12.65 13.03 -17.98
N GLU A 196 -11.88 13.81 -17.21
CA GLU A 196 -11.29 15.07 -17.68
C GLU A 196 -10.32 14.86 -18.85
N ASN A 197 -9.40 13.88 -18.72
CA ASN A 197 -8.42 13.60 -19.77
C ASN A 197 -9.05 12.93 -20.99
N PHE A 198 -10.00 12.02 -20.82
CA PHE A 198 -10.71 11.39 -21.93
C PHE A 198 -11.43 12.43 -22.78
N THR A 199 -12.11 13.40 -22.14
CA THR A 199 -12.75 14.52 -22.80
C THR A 199 -11.74 15.43 -23.49
N LYS A 200 -10.63 15.77 -22.80
CA LYS A 200 -9.56 16.57 -23.39
C LYS A 200 -8.92 15.93 -24.62
N ASN A 201 -8.88 14.58 -24.66
CA ASN A 201 -8.38 13.80 -25.80
C ASN A 201 -9.43 13.62 -26.92
N GLY A 202 -10.57 14.32 -26.86
CA GLY A 202 -11.62 14.30 -27.88
C GLY A 202 -12.67 13.20 -27.72
N GLY A 203 -12.66 12.46 -26.61
CA GLY A 203 -13.70 11.50 -26.26
C GLY A 203 -14.90 12.14 -25.57
N THR A 204 -16.00 11.39 -25.49
CA THR A 204 -17.23 11.80 -24.80
C THR A 204 -17.53 10.86 -23.66
N VAL A 205 -17.64 11.38 -22.43
CA VAL A 205 -18.11 10.61 -21.26
C VAL A 205 -19.64 10.65 -21.27
N LEU A 206 -20.27 9.52 -21.58
CA LEU A 206 -21.74 9.41 -21.72
C LEU A 206 -22.44 9.46 -20.36
N SER A 207 -21.84 8.87 -19.35
CA SER A 207 -22.36 8.84 -17.98
C SER A 207 -21.24 8.57 -16.98
N GLN A 208 -21.47 9.03 -15.75
CA GLN A 208 -20.68 8.63 -14.56
C GLN A 208 -21.64 7.99 -13.57
N GLU A 209 -21.46 6.71 -13.35
CA GLU A 209 -22.28 5.89 -12.48
C GLU A 209 -21.50 5.53 -11.22
N ALA A 210 -22.19 5.23 -10.13
CA ALA A 210 -21.58 4.95 -8.83
C ALA A 210 -22.13 3.66 -8.21
N PHE A 211 -21.28 3.01 -7.41
CA PHE A 211 -21.62 1.95 -6.48
C PHE A 211 -20.98 2.21 -5.11
N LEU A 212 -21.26 1.39 -4.14
CA LEU A 212 -20.64 1.41 -2.82
C LEU A 212 -19.79 0.16 -2.61
N GLN A 213 -18.71 0.31 -1.86
CA GLN A 213 -17.89 -0.83 -1.43
C GLN A 213 -18.79 -1.89 -0.78
N ARG A 214 -18.53 -3.16 -1.10
CA ARG A 214 -19.30 -4.34 -0.66
C ARG A 214 -20.65 -4.55 -1.34
N ASP A 215 -21.05 -3.72 -2.30
CA ASP A 215 -22.20 -4.03 -3.14
C ASP A 215 -22.00 -5.39 -3.84
N GLN A 216 -23.10 -6.11 -4.05
CA GLN A 216 -23.10 -7.45 -4.63
C GLN A 216 -23.84 -7.51 -5.97
N ASP A 217 -24.80 -6.63 -6.17
CA ASP A 217 -25.63 -6.58 -7.38
C ASP A 217 -25.50 -5.24 -8.08
N PHE A 218 -25.01 -5.30 -9.32
CA PHE A 218 -24.72 -4.16 -10.17
C PHE A 218 -25.62 -4.12 -11.41
N LYS A 219 -26.55 -5.09 -11.57
CA LYS A 219 -27.32 -5.30 -12.80
C LYS A 219 -28.19 -4.11 -13.20
N ALA A 220 -28.77 -3.41 -12.23
CA ALA A 220 -29.60 -2.23 -12.50
C ALA A 220 -28.78 -1.12 -13.20
N THR A 221 -27.63 -0.77 -12.65
CA THR A 221 -26.71 0.23 -13.22
C THR A 221 -26.10 -0.26 -14.54
N LEU A 222 -25.69 -1.53 -14.61
CA LEU A 222 -25.14 -2.12 -15.83
C LEU A 222 -26.18 -2.16 -16.97
N THR A 223 -27.47 -2.31 -16.67
CA THR A 223 -28.54 -2.23 -17.68
C THR A 223 -28.63 -0.82 -18.29
N LYS A 224 -28.50 0.23 -17.48
CA LYS A 224 -28.41 1.61 -17.97
C LYS A 224 -27.18 1.81 -18.83
N ILE A 225 -26.02 1.33 -18.39
CA ILE A 225 -24.75 1.41 -19.12
C ILE A 225 -24.86 0.69 -20.48
N LYS A 226 -25.48 -0.50 -20.50
CA LYS A 226 -25.73 -1.25 -21.73
C LYS A 226 -26.55 -0.44 -22.74
N ALA A 227 -27.59 0.26 -22.29
CA ALA A 227 -28.43 1.08 -23.16
C ALA A 227 -27.67 2.26 -23.79
N LEU A 228 -26.64 2.79 -23.14
CA LEU A 228 -25.75 3.84 -23.66
C LEU A 228 -24.78 3.32 -24.71
N ASN A 229 -24.52 2.02 -24.74
CA ASN A 229 -23.62 1.34 -25.70
C ASN A 229 -22.24 2.06 -25.82
N PRO A 230 -21.48 2.26 -24.74
CA PRO A 230 -20.18 2.93 -24.80
C PRO A 230 -19.13 2.03 -25.46
N ASP A 231 -18.08 2.65 -26.04
CA ASP A 231 -16.91 1.91 -26.52
C ASP A 231 -16.12 1.30 -25.36
N VAL A 232 -15.99 2.04 -24.26
CA VAL A 232 -15.25 1.60 -23.07
C VAL A 232 -16.04 1.88 -21.79
N ILE A 233 -15.82 1.03 -20.76
CA ILE A 233 -16.27 1.26 -19.40
C ILE A 233 -15.02 1.31 -18.52
N PHE A 234 -14.75 2.46 -17.89
CA PHE A 234 -13.66 2.63 -16.95
C PHE A 234 -14.14 2.38 -15.52
N ILE A 235 -13.50 1.41 -14.84
CA ILE A 235 -13.91 0.94 -13.52
C ILE A 235 -12.71 1.06 -12.55
N PRO A 236 -12.43 2.26 -12.01
CA PRO A 236 -11.32 2.49 -11.10
C PRO A 236 -11.67 2.03 -9.69
N ALA A 237 -11.59 0.73 -9.43
CA ALA A 237 -11.98 0.14 -8.16
C ALA A 237 -11.13 -1.09 -7.83
N TYR A 238 -11.40 -1.73 -6.69
CA TYR A 238 -10.64 -2.89 -6.23
C TYR A 238 -11.26 -4.21 -6.72
N TYR A 239 -10.43 -5.23 -6.78
CA TYR A 239 -10.69 -6.53 -7.42
C TYR A 239 -12.00 -7.22 -6.99
N GLU A 240 -12.44 -7.06 -5.75
CA GLU A 240 -13.64 -7.74 -5.23
C GLU A 240 -14.93 -7.29 -5.94
N GLU A 241 -15.18 -5.97 -5.98
CA GLU A 241 -16.33 -5.41 -6.69
C GLU A 241 -16.15 -5.49 -8.20
N VAL A 242 -14.93 -5.20 -8.69
CA VAL A 242 -14.61 -5.25 -10.10
C VAL A 242 -14.89 -6.62 -10.69
N GLY A 243 -14.47 -7.70 -10.02
CA GLY A 243 -14.73 -9.05 -10.49
C GLY A 243 -16.24 -9.34 -10.67
N LYS A 244 -17.05 -8.88 -9.70
CA LYS A 244 -18.53 -9.02 -9.76
C LYS A 244 -19.14 -8.15 -10.86
N ILE A 245 -18.68 -6.90 -11.00
CA ILE A 245 -19.14 -5.97 -12.05
C ILE A 245 -18.84 -6.55 -13.43
N VAL A 246 -17.62 -7.00 -13.66
CA VAL A 246 -17.16 -7.58 -14.92
C VAL A 246 -18.00 -8.80 -15.29
N LYS A 247 -18.19 -9.73 -14.34
CA LYS A 247 -19.04 -10.91 -14.52
C LYS A 247 -20.45 -10.54 -14.94
N GLN A 248 -21.11 -9.68 -14.14
CA GLN A 248 -22.47 -9.26 -14.40
C GLN A 248 -22.62 -8.46 -15.70
N ALA A 249 -21.62 -7.66 -16.06
CA ALA A 249 -21.60 -6.95 -17.36
C ALA A 249 -21.62 -7.93 -18.54
N ARG A 250 -20.78 -8.98 -18.48
CA ARG A 250 -20.74 -10.00 -19.55
C ARG A 250 -22.00 -10.87 -19.56
N GLU A 251 -22.55 -11.24 -18.41
CA GLU A 251 -23.85 -11.92 -18.30
C GLU A 251 -24.99 -11.12 -18.96
N LEU A 252 -24.97 -9.80 -18.85
CA LEU A 252 -25.92 -8.90 -19.50
C LEU A 252 -25.62 -8.69 -21.00
N GLY A 253 -24.53 -9.24 -21.51
CA GLY A 253 -24.12 -9.12 -22.92
C GLY A 253 -23.53 -7.76 -23.29
N ILE A 254 -22.96 -7.01 -22.33
CA ILE A 254 -22.21 -5.78 -22.59
C ILE A 254 -20.93 -6.14 -23.36
N LYS A 255 -20.71 -5.50 -24.51
CA LYS A 255 -19.55 -5.74 -25.40
C LYS A 255 -18.43 -4.71 -25.24
N ALA A 256 -18.71 -3.59 -24.55
CA ALA A 256 -17.74 -2.53 -24.30
C ALA A 256 -16.40 -3.09 -23.78
N GLN A 257 -15.29 -2.45 -24.16
CA GLN A 257 -13.99 -2.74 -23.58
C GLN A 257 -13.98 -2.32 -22.11
N LEU A 258 -13.44 -3.18 -21.24
CA LEU A 258 -13.36 -2.92 -19.81
C LEU A 258 -11.96 -2.42 -19.49
N LEU A 259 -11.92 -1.26 -18.85
CA LEU A 259 -10.68 -0.60 -18.46
C LEU A 259 -10.62 -0.45 -16.93
N GLY A 260 -9.48 -0.77 -16.38
CA GLY A 260 -9.23 -0.68 -14.94
C GLY A 260 -7.93 0.03 -14.58
N THR A 261 -7.59 -0.09 -13.34
CA THR A 261 -6.45 0.53 -12.69
C THR A 261 -5.69 -0.52 -11.87
N ASP A 262 -4.59 -0.15 -11.22
CA ASP A 262 -3.77 -1.03 -10.39
C ASP A 262 -4.55 -1.80 -9.30
N GLY A 263 -5.72 -1.28 -8.91
CA GLY A 263 -6.66 -1.97 -8.03
C GLY A 263 -7.27 -3.28 -8.58
N TRP A 264 -6.99 -3.63 -9.84
CA TRP A 264 -7.41 -4.91 -10.45
C TRP A 264 -6.37 -6.03 -10.25
N ASP A 265 -5.15 -5.70 -9.82
CA ASP A 265 -4.03 -6.64 -9.78
C ASP A 265 -4.10 -7.60 -8.58
N ASP A 266 -5.08 -8.49 -8.62
CA ASP A 266 -5.17 -9.61 -7.69
C ASP A 266 -5.63 -10.88 -8.40
N PRO A 267 -5.01 -12.05 -8.15
CA PRO A 267 -5.45 -13.32 -8.74
C PRO A 267 -6.93 -13.64 -8.49
N LYS A 268 -7.49 -13.21 -7.36
CA LYS A 268 -8.89 -13.41 -7.01
C LYS A 268 -9.87 -12.75 -7.98
N ILE A 269 -9.47 -11.75 -8.76
CA ILE A 269 -10.34 -11.17 -9.77
C ILE A 269 -10.80 -12.22 -10.78
N VAL A 270 -9.91 -13.19 -11.10
CA VAL A 270 -10.23 -14.31 -12.00
C VAL A 270 -11.18 -15.31 -11.33
N ASP A 271 -10.98 -15.57 -10.04
CA ASP A 271 -11.88 -16.46 -9.27
C ASP A 271 -13.30 -15.89 -9.19
N VAL A 272 -13.43 -14.56 -9.05
CA VAL A 272 -14.72 -13.87 -8.92
C VAL A 272 -15.41 -13.67 -10.28
N ALA A 273 -14.68 -13.15 -11.25
CA ALA A 273 -15.22 -12.80 -12.57
C ALA A 273 -15.34 -14.00 -13.51
N GLY A 274 -14.38 -14.92 -13.43
CA GLY A 274 -14.13 -15.93 -14.46
C GLY A 274 -13.20 -15.40 -15.56
N ALA A 275 -12.36 -16.29 -16.10
CA ALA A 275 -11.39 -15.96 -17.15
C ALA A 275 -12.04 -15.38 -18.41
N GLU A 276 -13.17 -15.98 -18.83
CA GLU A 276 -13.90 -15.56 -20.03
C GLU A 276 -14.46 -14.12 -19.91
N ALA A 277 -14.97 -13.76 -18.74
CA ALA A 277 -15.54 -12.42 -18.54
C ALA A 277 -14.47 -11.32 -18.54
N LEU A 278 -13.24 -11.64 -18.16
CA LEU A 278 -12.10 -10.73 -18.17
C LEU A 278 -11.39 -10.65 -19.52
N GLU A 279 -11.70 -11.54 -20.48
CA GLU A 279 -10.98 -11.59 -21.75
C GLU A 279 -11.00 -10.24 -22.47
N GLY A 280 -9.80 -9.74 -22.85
CA GLY A 280 -9.61 -8.46 -23.52
C GLY A 280 -9.82 -7.24 -22.62
N ALA A 281 -9.94 -7.38 -21.30
CA ALA A 281 -9.93 -6.26 -20.39
C ALA A 281 -8.49 -5.73 -20.17
N PHE A 282 -8.35 -4.42 -19.91
CA PHE A 282 -7.05 -3.78 -19.72
C PHE A 282 -7.02 -2.99 -18.40
N PHE A 283 -5.85 -2.92 -17.79
CA PHE A 283 -5.66 -2.08 -16.60
C PHE A 283 -4.22 -1.58 -16.49
N SER A 284 -4.04 -0.42 -15.86
CA SER A 284 -2.71 0.10 -15.51
C SER A 284 -2.14 -0.65 -14.32
N ASN A 285 -0.82 -0.89 -14.33
CA ASN A 285 -0.13 -1.57 -13.24
C ASN A 285 1.27 -0.99 -13.02
N HIS A 286 1.90 -1.36 -11.91
CA HIS A 286 3.23 -0.90 -11.52
C HIS A 286 4.35 -1.73 -12.11
N TYR A 287 4.10 -3.00 -12.43
CA TYR A 287 5.05 -3.93 -13.03
C TYR A 287 4.32 -5.02 -13.82
N SER A 288 5.08 -5.80 -14.55
CA SER A 288 4.61 -7.04 -15.17
C SER A 288 5.41 -8.23 -14.62
N PRO A 289 4.76 -9.35 -14.25
CA PRO A 289 5.50 -10.56 -13.88
C PRO A 289 6.28 -11.18 -15.05
N GLN A 290 6.07 -10.69 -16.27
CA GLN A 290 6.80 -11.07 -17.47
C GLN A 290 7.98 -10.13 -17.78
N ASP A 291 8.29 -9.17 -16.90
CA ASP A 291 9.47 -8.32 -17.04
C ASP A 291 10.74 -9.18 -16.91
N THR A 292 11.66 -8.99 -17.85
CA THR A 292 12.93 -9.73 -17.92
C THR A 292 14.07 -9.02 -17.20
N ASP A 293 13.82 -7.89 -16.55
CA ASP A 293 14.82 -7.21 -15.72
C ASP A 293 15.37 -8.19 -14.65
N PRO A 294 16.67 -8.36 -14.52
CA PRO A 294 17.28 -9.29 -13.55
C PRO A 294 16.81 -9.05 -12.09
N ASN A 295 16.52 -7.81 -11.71
CA ASN A 295 16.04 -7.51 -10.37
C ASN A 295 14.61 -8.02 -10.18
N VAL A 296 13.75 -7.88 -11.20
CA VAL A 296 12.38 -8.43 -11.18
C VAL A 296 12.42 -9.95 -11.12
N VAL A 297 13.22 -10.60 -11.97
CA VAL A 297 13.38 -12.06 -11.98
C VAL A 297 13.84 -12.55 -10.61
N SER A 298 14.89 -11.95 -10.05
CA SER A 298 15.43 -12.33 -8.74
C SER A 298 14.39 -12.16 -7.61
N PHE A 299 13.62 -11.07 -7.61
CA PHE A 299 12.54 -10.87 -6.65
C PHE A 299 11.46 -11.94 -6.77
N VAL A 300 10.98 -12.21 -7.99
CA VAL A 300 9.93 -13.20 -8.25
C VAL A 300 10.36 -14.60 -7.78
N GLU A 301 11.60 -15.00 -8.07
CA GLU A 301 12.17 -16.28 -7.61
C GLU A 301 12.26 -16.33 -6.07
N ALA A 302 12.75 -15.27 -5.43
CA ALA A 302 12.85 -15.20 -3.98
C ALA A 302 11.46 -15.25 -3.31
N TYR A 303 10.48 -14.54 -3.85
CA TYR A 303 9.11 -14.51 -3.34
C TYR A 303 8.43 -15.88 -3.48
N ARG A 304 8.54 -16.51 -4.66
CA ARG A 304 8.03 -17.88 -4.89
C ARG A 304 8.64 -18.88 -3.92
N LYS A 305 9.95 -18.82 -3.71
CA LYS A 305 10.65 -19.71 -2.77
C LYS A 305 10.17 -19.54 -1.33
N GLU A 306 9.92 -18.29 -0.90
CA GLU A 306 9.53 -18.00 0.48
C GLU A 306 8.04 -18.30 0.75
N TYR A 307 7.15 -17.96 -0.20
CA TYR A 307 5.70 -17.98 0.02
C TYR A 307 4.95 -19.03 -0.79
N ASN A 308 5.61 -19.73 -1.72
CA ASN A 308 5.00 -20.67 -2.66
C ASN A 308 3.80 -20.06 -3.43
N GLN A 309 3.93 -18.78 -3.82
CA GLN A 309 2.92 -17.97 -4.49
C GLN A 309 3.57 -17.08 -5.55
N GLU A 310 2.79 -16.69 -6.57
CA GLU A 310 3.19 -15.63 -7.49
C GLU A 310 3.04 -14.27 -6.81
N PRO A 311 4.03 -13.36 -6.92
CA PRO A 311 3.88 -12.01 -6.41
C PRO A 311 2.98 -11.17 -7.33
N SER A 312 2.03 -10.44 -6.75
CA SER A 312 1.35 -9.33 -7.42
C SER A 312 2.19 -8.05 -7.36
N ALA A 313 1.72 -6.99 -8.02
CA ALA A 313 2.33 -5.66 -7.87
C ALA A 313 2.38 -5.21 -6.42
N LEU A 314 1.39 -5.56 -5.60
CA LEU A 314 1.37 -5.19 -4.17
C LEU A 314 2.56 -5.79 -3.39
N ALA A 315 2.93 -7.02 -3.71
CA ALA A 315 4.11 -7.65 -3.13
C ALA A 315 5.41 -6.93 -3.53
N VAL A 316 5.55 -6.61 -4.82
CA VAL A 316 6.70 -5.86 -5.34
C VAL A 316 6.78 -4.48 -4.71
N LEU A 317 5.66 -3.76 -4.64
CA LEU A 317 5.60 -2.42 -4.05
C LEU A 317 5.95 -2.43 -2.57
N GLY A 318 5.47 -3.42 -1.82
CA GLY A 318 5.85 -3.60 -0.41
C GLY A 318 7.36 -3.87 -0.24
N TYR A 319 7.92 -4.73 -1.09
CA TYR A 319 9.34 -5.02 -1.11
C TYR A 319 10.18 -3.77 -1.45
N ASP A 320 9.81 -3.05 -2.51
CA ASP A 320 10.49 -1.82 -2.94
C ASP A 320 10.42 -0.72 -1.88
N ALA A 321 9.26 -0.54 -1.23
CA ALA A 321 9.12 0.41 -0.13
C ALA A 321 10.04 0.06 1.05
N ALA A 322 10.17 -1.23 1.35
CA ALA A 322 11.11 -1.69 2.39
C ALA A 322 12.57 -1.41 2.00
N LEU A 323 12.95 -1.57 0.74
CA LEU A 323 14.30 -1.20 0.26
C LEU A 323 14.57 0.30 0.43
N VAL A 324 13.59 1.16 0.10
CA VAL A 324 13.69 2.62 0.30
C VAL A 324 13.89 2.95 1.78
N VAL A 325 13.12 2.32 2.68
CA VAL A 325 13.26 2.54 4.12
C VAL A 325 14.59 2.03 4.66
N VAL A 326 15.07 0.87 4.18
CA VAL A 326 16.39 0.33 4.56
C VAL A 326 17.51 1.27 4.15
N ASP A 327 17.45 1.81 2.93
CA ASP A 327 18.43 2.79 2.46
C ASP A 327 18.40 4.08 3.30
N ALA A 328 17.22 4.60 3.58
CA ALA A 328 17.04 5.77 4.44
C ALA A 328 17.59 5.54 5.85
N LEU A 329 17.32 4.38 6.46
CA LEU A 329 17.88 4.00 7.77
C LEU A 329 19.41 3.92 7.76
N LYS A 330 20.01 3.39 6.69
CA LYS A 330 21.47 3.32 6.52
C LYS A 330 22.07 4.72 6.44
N ARG A 331 21.50 5.61 5.62
CA ARG A 331 21.96 7.00 5.47
C ARG A 331 21.75 7.85 6.71
N ALA A 332 20.62 7.67 7.40
CA ALA A 332 20.34 8.33 8.66
C ALA A 332 21.33 7.96 9.78
N GLY A 333 21.94 6.78 9.72
CA GLY A 333 22.85 6.27 10.76
C GLY A 333 22.20 6.14 12.14
N SER A 334 20.86 6.19 12.20
CA SER A 334 20.08 6.30 13.44
C SER A 334 18.66 5.79 13.20
N ASP A 335 17.98 5.40 14.27
CA ASP A 335 16.55 5.11 14.31
C ASP A 335 15.70 6.30 14.83
N ASP A 336 16.27 7.50 14.86
CA ASP A 336 15.57 8.74 15.15
C ASP A 336 14.61 9.09 14.00
N PRO A 337 13.30 9.28 14.27
CA PRO A 337 12.29 9.51 13.22
C PRO A 337 12.57 10.73 12.35
N GLU A 338 13.11 11.83 12.93
CA GLU A 338 13.42 13.04 12.16
C GLU A 338 14.58 12.81 11.19
N LYS A 339 15.62 12.06 11.60
CA LYS A 339 16.72 11.68 10.71
C LYS A 339 16.28 10.75 9.61
N ILE A 340 15.36 9.81 9.92
CA ILE A 340 14.76 8.92 8.90
C ILE A 340 13.95 9.75 7.90
N ARG A 341 13.15 10.72 8.36
CA ARG A 341 12.38 11.64 7.52
C ARG A 341 13.28 12.39 6.54
N GLN A 342 14.36 13.01 7.04
CA GLN A 342 15.33 13.73 6.21
C GLN A 342 15.98 12.81 5.17
N ALA A 343 16.39 11.61 5.59
CA ALA A 343 16.97 10.65 4.68
C ALA A 343 15.96 10.16 3.61
N LEU A 344 14.67 10.05 3.92
CA LEU A 344 13.64 9.73 2.94
C LEU A 344 13.48 10.84 1.91
N GLU A 345 13.46 12.12 2.29
CA GLU A 345 13.41 13.27 1.38
C GLU A 345 14.58 13.29 0.39
N GLU A 346 15.76 12.84 0.82
CA GLU A 346 16.98 12.80 0.02
C GLU A 346 17.10 11.57 -0.87
N THR A 347 16.08 10.71 -0.95
CA THR A 347 16.11 9.50 -1.78
C THR A 347 16.25 9.85 -3.25
N LYS A 348 17.39 9.44 -3.86
CA LYS A 348 17.72 9.74 -5.24
C LYS A 348 18.41 8.56 -5.92
N ASP A 349 17.96 8.25 -7.13
CA ASP A 349 18.52 7.21 -8.02
C ASP A 349 18.75 5.84 -7.36
N LEU A 350 17.97 5.54 -6.29
CA LEU A 350 18.08 4.28 -5.59
C LEU A 350 17.57 3.13 -6.47
N GLN A 351 18.39 2.09 -6.63
CA GLN A 351 17.98 0.87 -7.33
C GLN A 351 16.95 0.11 -6.49
N ILE A 352 15.82 -0.18 -7.09
CA ILE A 352 14.76 -1.00 -6.55
C ILE A 352 14.42 -2.13 -7.52
N THR A 353 13.45 -2.96 -7.21
CA THR A 353 13.06 -4.09 -8.09
C THR A 353 12.63 -3.60 -9.47
N VAL A 354 11.79 -2.57 -9.53
CA VAL A 354 11.29 -2.00 -10.79
C VAL A 354 12.04 -0.71 -11.12
N GLY A 355 13.30 -0.84 -11.57
CA GLY A 355 14.13 0.28 -12.00
C GLY A 355 14.72 1.11 -10.84
N LYS A 356 14.76 2.42 -10.99
CA LYS A 356 15.29 3.34 -9.97
C LYS A 356 14.20 4.26 -9.44
N ILE A 357 14.34 4.65 -8.17
CA ILE A 357 13.43 5.58 -7.52
C ILE A 357 14.16 6.83 -7.02
N SER A 358 13.57 7.99 -7.28
CA SER A 358 13.90 9.26 -6.67
C SER A 358 12.60 9.89 -6.18
N LEU A 359 12.60 10.51 -5.02
CA LEU A 359 11.44 11.24 -4.52
C LEU A 359 11.54 12.71 -4.93
N ASP A 360 10.42 13.28 -5.37
CA ASP A 360 10.30 14.70 -5.67
C ASP A 360 10.03 15.52 -4.40
N LYS A 361 9.97 16.86 -4.56
CA LYS A 361 9.66 17.79 -3.46
C LYS A 361 8.28 17.59 -2.81
N ASN A 362 7.42 16.80 -3.43
CA ASN A 362 6.08 16.46 -2.94
C ASN A 362 6.05 15.05 -2.32
N HIS A 363 7.21 14.46 -2.08
CA HIS A 363 7.38 13.10 -1.57
C HIS A 363 6.77 12.01 -2.46
N ASN A 364 6.70 12.26 -3.76
CA ASN A 364 6.20 11.31 -4.75
C ASN A 364 7.35 10.82 -5.64
N PRO A 365 7.37 9.56 -6.04
CA PRO A 365 8.34 9.09 -7.00
C PRO A 365 7.91 9.38 -8.44
N ILE A 366 8.91 9.53 -9.30
CA ILE A 366 8.73 9.49 -10.75
C ILE A 366 8.95 8.06 -11.20
N LYS A 367 7.88 7.37 -11.59
CA LYS A 367 7.92 5.94 -11.98
C LYS A 367 7.17 5.72 -13.28
N SER A 368 7.62 4.74 -14.08
CA SER A 368 6.86 4.22 -15.21
C SER A 368 5.64 3.43 -14.74
N ALA A 369 4.67 3.27 -15.63
CA ALA A 369 3.56 2.35 -15.49
C ALA A 369 3.56 1.35 -16.65
N VAL A 370 2.82 0.25 -16.49
CA VAL A 370 2.56 -0.71 -17.55
C VAL A 370 1.05 -0.81 -17.78
N VAL A 371 0.64 -1.11 -18.99
CA VAL A 371 -0.71 -1.56 -19.30
C VAL A 371 -0.68 -3.08 -19.42
N ILE A 372 -1.60 -3.72 -18.72
CA ILE A 372 -1.80 -5.16 -18.72
C ILE A 372 -3.08 -5.49 -19.50
N GLU A 373 -3.02 -6.53 -20.30
CA GLU A 373 -4.17 -7.14 -20.97
C GLU A 373 -4.51 -8.47 -20.29
N MET A 374 -5.78 -8.71 -20.02
CA MET A 374 -6.25 -10.02 -19.53
C MET A 374 -6.51 -10.96 -20.70
N LYS A 375 -5.80 -12.10 -20.75
CA LYS A 375 -5.95 -13.17 -21.75
C LYS A 375 -5.99 -14.53 -21.09
N ASN A 376 -7.05 -15.29 -21.36
CA ASN A 376 -7.21 -16.63 -20.79
C ASN A 376 -7.03 -16.66 -19.27
N GLY A 377 -7.52 -15.65 -18.56
CA GLY A 377 -7.37 -15.49 -17.11
C GLY A 377 -5.96 -15.15 -16.62
N LYS A 378 -5.05 -14.79 -17.54
CA LYS A 378 -3.68 -14.40 -17.21
C LYS A 378 -3.42 -12.94 -17.57
N GLN A 379 -2.55 -12.32 -16.78
CA GLN A 379 -2.01 -11.01 -17.08
C GLN A 379 -0.95 -11.11 -18.18
N VAL A 380 -1.11 -10.32 -19.24
CA VAL A 380 -0.18 -10.24 -20.36
C VAL A 380 0.30 -8.80 -20.50
N PHE A 381 1.60 -8.61 -20.55
CA PHE A 381 2.19 -7.30 -20.79
C PHE A 381 1.72 -6.72 -22.14
N LYS A 382 1.22 -5.50 -22.14
CA LYS A 382 0.78 -4.79 -23.33
C LYS A 382 1.76 -3.71 -23.77
N GLU A 383 2.03 -2.76 -22.88
CA GLU A 383 2.96 -1.66 -23.12
C GLU A 383 3.49 -1.07 -21.82
N LYS A 384 4.66 -0.42 -21.89
CA LYS A 384 5.26 0.36 -20.80
C LYS A 384 5.23 1.83 -21.15
N ILE A 385 4.85 2.65 -20.18
CA ILE A 385 4.71 4.10 -20.35
C ILE A 385 5.61 4.79 -19.34
N ASN A 386 6.51 5.63 -19.85
CA ASN A 386 7.42 6.42 -19.02
C ASN A 386 6.82 7.81 -18.74
N PRO A 387 7.01 8.37 -17.53
CA PRO A 387 6.47 9.68 -17.19
C PRO A 387 6.96 10.83 -18.10
N GLN A 388 8.13 10.67 -18.72
CA GLN A 388 8.74 11.67 -19.60
C GLN A 388 8.14 11.68 -21.02
N GLU A 389 7.37 10.65 -21.37
CA GLU A 389 6.72 10.51 -22.68
C GLU A 389 5.30 11.11 -22.73
N MET A 390 4.89 11.82 -21.65
CA MET A 390 3.52 12.29 -21.47
C MET A 390 3.42 13.82 -21.44
#